data_3c4ba24c9245800e45c96f75b2dc946b
#
_entry.id   3c4ba24c9245800e45c96f75b2dc946b
#
_cell.length_a   1.000
_cell.length_b   1.000
_cell.length_c   1.000
_cell.angle_alpha   90.00
_cell.angle_beta   90.00
_cell.angle_gamma   90.00
#
_symmetry.space_group_name_H-M   'P 1'
#
loop_
_entity.id
_entity.type
_entity.pdbx_description
1 polymer ?
#
loop_
_entity_poly.entity_id
_entity_poly.type
_entity_poly.pdbx_seq_one_letter_code
_entity_poly.pdbx_strand_id
1 'polypeptide(L)'
;MWRLAGATGMDVNSPYAYTLWCRDFATTSVVARDADGRVAAYVTGYVRPDSPDTYFLWQVAVDSAYRGQRLARRMLDFIGDAIAEQGLRYLEATVTPDNAASRALFASFARDRGTEAVWSPLFAEEHFPTDDGELHEPEDLVRIGPFGPRNVDSED
;
A
#
# COMPACT_ATOMS: atom_id res chain seq x y z
N MET A 1 -8.77 5.02 -10.60
CA MET A 1 -8.59 4.09 -9.48
C MET A 1 -9.75 3.11 -9.36
N TRP A 2 -11.00 3.55 -9.13
CA TRP A 2 -12.16 2.66 -8.94
C TRP A 2 -12.30 1.54 -9.97
N ARG A 3 -12.21 1.84 -11.28
CA ARG A 3 -12.23 0.82 -12.34
C ARG A 3 -11.08 -0.18 -12.23
N LEU A 4 -9.90 0.29 -11.85
CA LEU A 4 -8.72 -0.56 -11.70
C LEU A 4 -8.86 -1.49 -10.48
N ALA A 5 -9.41 -1.02 -9.37
CA ALA A 5 -9.71 -1.87 -8.21
C ALA A 5 -10.59 -3.06 -8.61
N GLY A 6 -11.71 -2.81 -9.33
CA GLY A 6 -12.58 -3.88 -9.80
C GLY A 6 -11.91 -4.86 -10.78
N ALA A 7 -10.95 -4.39 -11.58
CA ALA A 7 -10.23 -5.24 -12.52
C ALA A 7 -9.12 -6.09 -11.87
N THR A 8 -8.74 -5.79 -10.64
CA THR A 8 -7.63 -6.48 -9.94
C THR A 8 -8.09 -7.48 -8.88
N GLY A 9 -9.41 -7.67 -8.71
CA GLY A 9 -9.97 -8.61 -7.74
C GLY A 9 -9.86 -8.14 -6.29
N MET A 10 -9.69 -6.84 -6.08
CA MET A 10 -9.72 -6.25 -4.74
C MET A 10 -11.15 -5.91 -4.34
N ASP A 11 -11.41 -5.79 -3.04
CA ASP A 11 -12.64 -5.23 -2.53
C ASP A 11 -12.85 -3.82 -3.05
N VAL A 12 -13.95 -3.62 -3.79
CA VAL A 12 -14.24 -2.37 -4.48
C VAL A 12 -15.14 -1.51 -3.61
N ASN A 13 -14.59 -0.45 -3.09
CA ASN A 13 -15.35 0.58 -2.40
C ASN A 13 -16.25 1.35 -3.37
N SER A 14 -17.22 2.10 -2.84
CA SER A 14 -18.09 2.94 -3.66
C SER A 14 -17.29 3.97 -4.48
N PRO A 15 -17.76 4.42 -5.65
CA PRO A 15 -17.11 5.51 -6.40
C PRO A 15 -16.94 6.78 -5.57
N TYR A 16 -17.84 7.03 -4.62
CA TYR A 16 -17.77 8.16 -3.70
C TYR A 16 -16.53 8.08 -2.79
N ALA A 17 -16.19 6.89 -2.27
CA ALA A 17 -15.01 6.70 -1.44
C ALA A 17 -13.73 7.09 -2.19
N TYR A 18 -13.59 6.68 -3.45
CA TYR A 18 -12.42 7.06 -4.26
C TYR A 18 -12.38 8.57 -4.58
N THR A 19 -13.54 9.20 -4.77
CA THR A 19 -13.61 10.66 -4.97
C THR A 19 -13.17 11.40 -3.72
N LEU A 20 -13.65 10.98 -2.55
CA LEU A 20 -13.26 11.53 -1.26
C LEU A 20 -11.76 11.32 -1.01
N TRP A 21 -11.25 10.13 -1.34
CA TRP A 21 -9.83 9.83 -1.22
C TRP A 21 -8.94 10.77 -2.05
N CYS A 22 -9.33 11.01 -3.30
CA CYS A 22 -8.61 11.94 -4.18
C CYS A 22 -8.63 13.39 -3.68
N ARG A 23 -9.63 13.76 -2.88
CA ARG A 23 -9.71 15.11 -2.27
C ARG A 23 -8.87 15.21 -0.99
N ASP A 24 -9.03 14.25 -0.08
CA ASP A 24 -8.54 14.39 1.31
C ASP A 24 -7.18 13.72 1.52
N PHE A 25 -6.84 12.70 0.73
CA PHE A 25 -5.62 11.90 0.87
C PHE A 25 -4.72 11.94 -0.38
N ALA A 26 -4.86 12.97 -1.21
CA ALA A 26 -4.05 13.12 -2.43
C ALA A 26 -2.55 13.23 -2.14
N THR A 27 -2.18 13.88 -1.03
CA THR A 27 -0.78 14.09 -0.64
C THR A 27 -0.10 12.84 -0.09
N THR A 28 -0.88 11.84 0.30
CA THR A 28 -0.41 10.55 0.83
C THR A 28 -0.69 9.38 -0.11
N SER A 29 -1.06 9.67 -1.35
CA SER A 29 -1.40 8.68 -2.37
C SER A 29 -0.66 8.96 -3.66
N VAL A 30 -0.46 7.94 -4.50
CA VAL A 30 0.22 8.08 -5.79
C VAL A 30 -0.49 7.29 -6.87
N VAL A 31 -0.49 7.82 -8.09
CA VAL A 31 -0.93 7.11 -9.30
C VAL A 31 0.20 7.06 -10.32
N ALA A 32 0.39 5.91 -10.94
CA ALA A 32 1.20 5.77 -12.14
C ALA A 32 0.27 5.86 -13.38
N ARG A 33 0.65 6.70 -14.35
CA ARG A 33 -0.07 6.86 -15.60
C ARG A 33 0.75 6.34 -16.76
N ASP A 34 0.07 5.77 -17.74
CA ASP A 34 0.69 5.44 -19.02
C ASP A 34 0.85 6.67 -19.93
N ALA A 35 1.38 6.45 -21.14
CA ALA A 35 1.61 7.53 -22.11
C ALA A 35 0.30 8.22 -22.58
N ASP A 36 -0.83 7.52 -22.50
CA ASP A 36 -2.16 8.06 -22.83
C ASP A 36 -2.84 8.74 -21.64
N GLY A 37 -2.16 8.82 -20.48
CA GLY A 37 -2.68 9.42 -19.27
C GLY A 37 -3.63 8.55 -18.45
N ARG A 38 -3.81 7.26 -18.82
CA ARG A 38 -4.64 6.31 -18.07
C ARG A 38 -3.92 5.86 -16.80
N VAL A 39 -4.67 5.60 -15.75
CA VAL A 39 -4.13 5.07 -14.50
C VAL A 39 -3.76 3.60 -14.70
N ALA A 40 -2.46 3.32 -14.74
CA ALA A 40 -1.89 1.98 -14.86
C ALA A 40 -1.68 1.30 -13.50
N ALA A 41 -1.46 2.11 -12.45
CA ALA A 41 -1.33 1.62 -11.08
C ALA A 41 -1.62 2.74 -10.07
N TYR A 42 -1.93 2.38 -8.83
CA TYR A 42 -2.06 3.35 -7.75
C TYR A 42 -1.69 2.74 -6.39
N VAL A 43 -1.31 3.60 -5.47
CA VAL A 43 -1.24 3.32 -4.03
C VAL A 43 -2.05 4.39 -3.32
N THR A 44 -2.90 3.97 -2.39
CA THR A 44 -3.62 4.85 -1.48
C THR A 44 -3.18 4.57 -0.04
N GLY A 45 -3.09 5.62 0.75
CA GLY A 45 -2.71 5.51 2.15
C GLY A 45 -2.85 6.85 2.88
N TYR A 46 -2.63 6.81 4.16
CA TYR A 46 -2.78 7.97 5.04
C TYR A 46 -1.84 7.89 6.24
N VAL A 47 -1.58 9.03 6.86
CA VAL A 47 -0.87 9.09 8.15
C VAL A 47 -1.87 8.71 9.25
N ARG A 48 -1.53 7.75 10.09
CA ARG A 48 -2.42 7.29 11.16
C ARG A 48 -2.69 8.42 12.17
N PRO A 49 -3.97 8.72 12.51
CA PRO A 49 -4.29 9.81 13.43
C PRO A 49 -3.74 9.60 14.84
N ASP A 50 -3.70 8.35 15.31
CA ASP A 50 -3.24 7.95 16.65
C ASP A 50 -1.75 7.53 16.68
N SER A 51 -1.06 7.61 15.53
CA SER A 51 0.36 7.24 15.39
C SER A 51 0.97 8.10 14.26
N PRO A 52 1.22 9.40 14.51
CA PRO A 52 1.54 10.38 13.46
C PRO A 52 2.93 10.19 12.82
N ASP A 53 3.75 9.28 13.32
CA ASP A 53 4.99 8.83 12.73
C ASP A 53 4.82 7.60 11.80
N THR A 54 3.57 7.16 11.58
CA THR A 54 3.24 5.92 10.88
C THR A 54 2.32 6.21 9.69
N TYR A 55 2.75 5.80 8.51
CA TYR A 55 1.93 5.77 7.30
C TYR A 55 1.23 4.42 7.17
N PHE A 56 -0.07 4.42 6.96
CA PHE A 56 -0.84 3.22 6.65
C PHE A 56 -1.13 3.16 5.15
N LEU A 57 -0.60 2.14 4.47
CA LEU A 57 -0.91 1.82 3.08
C LEU A 57 -2.19 1.00 3.04
N TRP A 58 -3.23 1.56 2.42
CA TRP A 58 -4.54 0.92 2.36
C TRP A 58 -4.72 0.02 1.13
N GLN A 59 -4.46 0.54 -0.07
CA GLN A 59 -4.60 -0.23 -1.30
C GLN A 59 -3.38 -0.05 -2.20
N VAL A 60 -2.98 -1.11 -2.88
CA VAL A 60 -2.05 -1.09 -3.99
C VAL A 60 -2.60 -1.92 -5.14
N ALA A 61 -2.79 -1.30 -6.30
CA ALA A 61 -3.29 -1.97 -7.50
C ALA A 61 -2.40 -1.68 -8.70
N VAL A 62 -2.16 -2.72 -9.51
CA VAL A 62 -1.43 -2.62 -10.78
C VAL A 62 -2.27 -3.32 -11.85
N ASP A 63 -2.57 -2.60 -12.92
CA ASP A 63 -3.25 -3.16 -14.10
C ASP A 63 -2.44 -4.35 -14.66
N SER A 64 -3.14 -5.41 -15.01
CA SER A 64 -2.54 -6.65 -15.49
C SER A 64 -1.62 -6.45 -16.71
N ALA A 65 -1.95 -5.49 -17.59
CA ALA A 65 -1.13 -5.13 -18.75
C ALA A 65 0.25 -4.54 -18.39
N TYR A 66 0.41 -4.04 -17.16
CA TYR A 66 1.65 -3.41 -16.67
C TYR A 66 2.35 -4.23 -15.58
N ARG A 67 1.90 -5.47 -15.33
CA ARG A 67 2.60 -6.39 -14.42
C ARG A 67 4.01 -6.71 -14.91
N GLY A 68 4.88 -7.10 -14.00
CA GLY A 68 6.31 -7.39 -14.35
C GLY A 68 7.20 -6.16 -14.49
N GLN A 69 6.64 -4.93 -14.53
CA GLN A 69 7.39 -3.67 -14.67
C GLN A 69 7.78 -3.05 -13.31
N ARG A 70 7.62 -3.77 -12.22
CA ARG A 70 7.93 -3.36 -10.84
C ARG A 70 7.19 -2.07 -10.40
N LEU A 71 6.02 -1.75 -11.00
CA LEU A 71 5.30 -0.51 -10.69
C LEU A 71 4.91 -0.41 -9.22
N ALA A 72 4.38 -1.48 -8.62
CA ALA A 72 4.04 -1.49 -7.19
C ALA A 72 5.25 -1.12 -6.33
N ARG A 73 6.43 -1.70 -6.64
CA ARG A 73 7.65 -1.42 -5.91
C ARG A 73 8.10 0.03 -6.09
N ARG A 74 8.09 0.54 -7.31
CA ARG A 74 8.48 1.94 -7.61
C ARG A 74 7.57 2.95 -6.90
N MET A 75 6.26 2.69 -6.86
CA MET A 75 5.32 3.54 -6.12
C MET A 75 5.54 3.45 -4.61
N LEU A 76 5.83 2.26 -4.08
CA LEU A 76 6.13 2.07 -2.67
C LEU A 76 7.43 2.79 -2.28
N ASP A 77 8.44 2.74 -3.13
CA ASP A 77 9.69 3.48 -2.94
C ASP A 77 9.46 4.99 -2.93
N PHE A 78 8.66 5.51 -3.88
CA PHE A 78 8.30 6.92 -3.97
C PHE A 78 7.57 7.40 -2.70
N ILE A 79 6.57 6.64 -2.25
CA ILE A 79 5.85 6.96 -1.00
C ILE A 79 6.80 6.87 0.19
N GLY A 80 7.62 5.83 0.27
CA GLY A 80 8.56 5.64 1.36
C GLY A 80 9.57 6.79 1.49
N ASP A 81 10.01 7.37 0.37
CA ASP A 81 10.86 8.56 0.38
C ASP A 81 10.08 9.78 0.85
N ALA A 82 8.90 10.03 0.28
CA ALA A 82 8.06 11.18 0.61
C ALA A 82 7.63 11.21 2.09
N ILE A 83 7.29 10.07 2.68
CA ILE A 83 6.92 10.00 4.09
C ILE A 83 8.14 10.16 5.01
N ALA A 84 9.29 9.60 4.64
CA ALA A 84 10.53 9.76 5.39
C ALA A 84 11.02 11.23 5.41
N GLU A 85 10.88 11.95 4.29
CA GLU A 85 11.15 13.40 4.22
C GLU A 85 10.22 14.23 5.13
N GLN A 86 9.00 13.75 5.37
CA GLN A 86 8.04 14.35 6.30
C GLN A 86 8.29 13.94 7.76
N GLY A 87 9.30 13.12 8.03
CA GLY A 87 9.66 12.66 9.37
C GLY A 87 8.88 11.42 9.85
N LEU A 88 8.08 10.79 9.00
CA LEU A 88 7.46 9.51 9.33
C LEU A 88 8.53 8.42 9.32
N ARG A 89 8.40 7.46 10.21
CA ARG A 89 9.41 6.43 10.44
C ARG A 89 8.93 5.01 10.19
N TYR A 90 7.60 4.83 10.07
CA TYR A 90 6.99 3.52 9.93
C TYR A 90 6.01 3.49 8.77
N LEU A 91 5.95 2.33 8.12
CA LEU A 91 4.90 1.98 7.16
C LEU A 91 4.18 0.74 7.69
N GLU A 92 2.86 0.81 7.66
CA GLU A 92 1.97 -0.31 7.97
C GLU A 92 1.06 -0.61 6.79
N ALA A 93 0.65 -1.87 6.68
CA ALA A 93 -0.41 -2.33 5.77
C ALA A 93 -1.03 -3.60 6.33
N THR A 94 -2.24 -3.94 5.88
CA THR A 94 -2.81 -5.26 6.12
C THR A 94 -2.74 -6.11 4.86
N VAL A 95 -2.56 -7.41 5.05
CA VAL A 95 -2.37 -8.37 3.96
C VAL A 95 -2.91 -9.72 4.38
N THR A 96 -3.71 -10.36 3.52
CA THR A 96 -4.15 -11.73 3.77
C THR A 96 -2.95 -12.68 3.81
N PRO A 97 -2.97 -13.72 4.66
CA PRO A 97 -1.82 -14.62 4.87
C PRO A 97 -1.32 -15.32 3.59
N ASP A 98 -2.21 -15.58 2.64
CA ASP A 98 -1.94 -16.27 1.37
C ASP A 98 -1.41 -15.35 0.27
N ASN A 99 -1.48 -14.01 0.43
CA ASN A 99 -1.01 -13.03 -0.56
C ASN A 99 0.52 -12.95 -0.61
N ALA A 100 1.14 -13.98 -1.16
CA ALA A 100 2.60 -14.08 -1.28
C ALA A 100 3.23 -12.92 -2.05
N ALA A 101 2.51 -12.34 -3.03
CA ALA A 101 3.01 -11.21 -3.83
C ALA A 101 3.18 -9.95 -3.00
N SER A 102 2.18 -9.58 -2.20
CA SER A 102 2.26 -8.43 -1.28
C SER A 102 3.28 -8.68 -0.17
N ARG A 103 3.33 -9.88 0.38
CA ARG A 103 4.35 -10.24 1.40
C ARG A 103 5.76 -10.09 0.85
N ALA A 104 6.04 -10.56 -0.37
CA ALA A 104 7.34 -10.38 -1.03
C ALA A 104 7.66 -8.91 -1.32
N LEU A 105 6.66 -8.12 -1.74
CA LEU A 105 6.81 -6.68 -1.98
C LEU A 105 7.26 -5.95 -0.71
N PHE A 106 6.57 -6.14 0.41
CA PHE A 106 6.89 -5.50 1.68
C PHE A 106 8.22 -5.98 2.27
N ALA A 107 8.52 -7.27 2.19
CA ALA A 107 9.80 -7.82 2.64
C ALA A 107 10.98 -7.23 1.84
N SER A 108 10.85 -7.10 0.51
CA SER A 108 11.88 -6.49 -0.32
C SER A 108 12.05 -4.99 -0.03
N PHE A 109 10.95 -4.28 0.21
CA PHE A 109 11.00 -2.87 0.59
C PHE A 109 11.71 -2.65 1.93
N ALA A 110 11.37 -3.44 2.95
CA ALA A 110 12.00 -3.37 4.26
C ALA A 110 13.52 -3.61 4.17
N ARG A 111 13.93 -4.67 3.48
CA ARG A 111 15.35 -5.00 3.28
C ARG A 111 16.12 -3.85 2.63
N ASP A 112 15.58 -3.25 1.58
CA ASP A 112 16.27 -2.18 0.84
C ASP A 112 16.26 -0.84 1.61
N ARG A 113 15.46 -0.73 2.69
CA ARG A 113 15.47 0.36 3.68
C ARG A 113 16.33 0.05 4.90
N GLY A 114 17.04 -1.11 4.92
CA GLY A 114 17.87 -1.51 6.04
C GLY A 114 17.11 -1.82 7.32
N THR A 115 15.85 -2.23 7.20
CA THR A 115 14.96 -2.58 8.30
C THR A 115 14.25 -3.91 8.06
N GLU A 116 13.37 -4.30 8.97
CA GLU A 116 12.63 -5.54 8.90
C GLU A 116 11.13 -5.29 8.68
N ALA A 117 10.47 -6.26 8.04
CA ALA A 117 9.02 -6.35 7.97
C ALA A 117 8.54 -7.30 9.08
N VAL A 118 7.92 -6.74 10.11
CA VAL A 118 7.37 -7.50 11.24
C VAL A 118 5.90 -7.79 10.98
N TRP A 119 5.52 -9.05 11.08
CA TRP A 119 4.15 -9.52 10.82
C TRP A 119 3.46 -9.92 12.11
N SER A 120 2.20 -9.58 12.25
CA SER A 120 1.36 -10.01 13.36
C SER A 120 -0.10 -10.12 12.91
N PRO A 121 -0.89 -11.06 13.43
CA PRO A 121 -2.34 -11.09 13.22
C PRO A 121 -2.98 -9.77 13.66
N LEU A 122 -3.90 -9.21 12.87
CA LEU A 122 -4.64 -8.00 13.21
C LEU A 122 -6.15 -8.22 13.20
N PHE A 123 -6.71 -8.63 12.07
CA PHE A 123 -8.13 -8.88 11.93
C PHE A 123 -8.37 -10.37 11.68
N ALA A 124 -9.10 -11.01 12.56
CA ALA A 124 -9.61 -12.36 12.35
C ALA A 124 -10.91 -12.30 11.52
N GLU A 125 -11.29 -13.40 10.91
CA GLU A 125 -12.53 -13.52 10.10
C GLU A 125 -13.76 -12.97 10.83
N GLU A 126 -13.88 -13.24 12.13
CA GLU A 126 -14.98 -12.80 12.99
C GLU A 126 -15.08 -11.28 13.22
N HIS A 127 -14.04 -10.52 12.87
CA HIS A 127 -14.06 -9.05 12.95
C HIS A 127 -14.77 -8.39 11.77
N PHE A 128 -15.01 -9.15 10.71
CA PHE A 128 -15.69 -8.63 9.51
C PHE A 128 -17.16 -8.97 9.56
N PRO A 129 -18.06 -8.03 9.13
CA PRO A 129 -19.45 -8.34 8.99
C PRO A 129 -19.64 -9.43 7.91
N THR A 130 -20.48 -10.42 8.21
CA THR A 130 -20.84 -11.46 7.26
C THR A 130 -22.10 -11.02 6.50
N ASP A 131 -21.96 -10.73 5.21
CA ASP A 131 -23.08 -10.56 4.30
C ASP A 131 -23.19 -11.83 3.43
N ASP A 132 -24.41 -12.39 3.33
CA ASP A 132 -24.76 -13.54 2.48
C ASP A 132 -23.90 -14.82 2.64
N GLY A 133 -23.19 -14.98 3.75
CA GLY A 133 -22.42 -16.19 4.08
C GLY A 133 -21.03 -16.25 3.45
N GLU A 134 -20.56 -15.21 2.79
CA GLU A 134 -19.15 -15.06 2.44
C GLU A 134 -18.33 -14.58 3.65
N LEU A 135 -17.32 -15.38 4.03
CA LEU A 135 -16.37 -15.03 5.09
C LEU A 135 -15.25 -14.18 4.48
N HIS A 136 -14.95 -13.06 5.10
CA HIS A 136 -13.76 -12.29 4.76
C HIS A 136 -12.51 -13.03 5.27
N GLU A 137 -11.44 -13.07 4.47
CA GLU A 137 -10.18 -13.65 4.92
C GLU A 137 -9.57 -12.82 6.06
N PRO A 138 -8.81 -13.46 6.98
CA PRO A 138 -8.12 -12.73 8.03
C PRO A 138 -7.03 -11.84 7.43
N GLU A 139 -6.69 -10.76 8.14
CA GLU A 139 -5.68 -9.79 7.74
C GLU A 139 -4.54 -9.72 8.75
N ASP A 140 -3.33 -9.99 8.29
CA ASP A 140 -2.11 -9.76 9.05
C ASP A 140 -1.64 -8.31 8.88
N LEU A 141 -1.25 -7.68 9.97
CA LEU A 141 -0.53 -6.41 9.94
C LEU A 141 0.93 -6.67 9.56
N VAL A 142 1.44 -5.94 8.60
CA VAL A 142 2.88 -5.74 8.40
C VAL A 142 3.26 -4.37 8.93
N ARG A 143 4.28 -4.30 9.78
CA ARG A 143 4.92 -3.05 10.23
C ARG A 143 6.37 -3.05 9.78
N ILE A 144 6.78 -1.99 9.09
CA ILE A 144 8.12 -1.80 8.53
C ILE A 144 8.70 -0.54 9.12
N GLY A 145 9.88 -0.63 9.67
CA GLY A 145 10.57 0.51 10.27
C GLY A 145 11.23 0.17 11.63
N PRO A 146 11.85 1.18 12.26
CA PRO A 146 11.97 2.56 11.78
C PRO A 146 12.91 2.66 10.56
N PHE A 147 12.59 3.53 9.62
CA PHE A 147 13.45 3.86 8.50
C PHE A 147 13.53 5.39 8.30
N GLY A 148 14.56 5.84 7.61
CA GLY A 148 14.76 7.23 7.20
C GLY A 148 14.73 7.37 5.67
N PRO A 149 15.04 8.57 5.16
CA PRO A 149 15.28 8.78 3.73
C PRO A 149 16.35 7.82 3.22
N ARG A 150 16.25 7.38 1.96
CA ARG A 150 17.33 6.61 1.35
C ARG A 150 18.58 7.49 1.20
N ASN A 151 19.72 6.98 1.63
CA ASN A 151 20.97 7.60 1.26
C ASN A 151 21.17 7.44 -0.27
N VAL A 152 21.15 8.55 -1.00
CA VAL A 152 21.34 8.57 -2.46
C VAL A 152 22.83 8.45 -2.84
N ASP A 153 23.73 8.36 -1.84
CA ASP A 153 25.17 8.36 -2.01
C ASP A 153 25.79 6.94 -2.03
N SER A 154 25.36 6.11 -2.99
CA SER A 154 26.09 4.88 -3.30
C SER A 154 25.83 4.37 -4.73
N GLU A 155 26.01 5.26 -5.72
CA GLU A 155 26.35 4.85 -7.08
C GLU A 155 27.68 5.54 -7.44
N ASP A 156 28.78 4.89 -7.12
CA ASP A 156 30.04 4.99 -7.82
C ASP A 156 30.24 3.74 -8.68
#